data_8e27b8f709a627e773584f266290f41d
#
_entry.id   8e27b8f709a627e773584f266290f41d
#
_cell.length_a   1.000
_cell.length_b   1.000
_cell.length_c   1.000
_cell.angle_alpha   90.00
_cell.angle_beta   90.00
_cell.angle_gamma   90.00
#
_symmetry.space_group_name_H-M   'P 1'
#
loop_
_entity.id
_entity.type
_entity.pdbx_description
1 polymer ?
#
loop_
_entity_poly.entity_id
_entity_poly.type
_entity_poly.pdbx_seq_one_letter_code
_entity_poly.pdbx_strand_id
1 'polypeptide(L)'
;MEAINQMARGNVNILGNSELKWTGLGTFNSDDHFIYYCGQGSLRRNGVAIILNKRVRNAVLGHSLKNDRMISVHFLGKPFSITVIQVYAPTTSAKEAEVEWLFDDLQGLLQLTPKKECPSHHRGQEHISRKSRDTWNNRQLWPWSTK
;
A
#
# COMPACT_ATOMS: atom_id res chain seq x y z
N MET A 1 16.54 4.01 -11.38
CA MET A 1 15.86 4.67 -10.24
C MET A 1 16.79 4.74 -9.03
N GLU A 2 17.04 5.91 -8.54
CA GLU A 2 17.93 6.13 -7.40
C GLU A 2 17.44 5.43 -6.13
N ALA A 3 16.14 5.44 -5.86
CA ALA A 3 15.53 4.78 -4.71
C ALA A 3 15.84 3.27 -4.64
N ILE A 4 15.82 2.57 -5.76
CA ILE A 4 16.14 1.14 -5.83
C ILE A 4 17.62 0.90 -5.53
N ASN A 5 18.49 1.75 -6.05
CA ASN A 5 19.93 1.66 -5.76
C ASN A 5 20.24 1.91 -4.28
N GLN A 6 19.53 2.84 -3.65
CA GLN A 6 19.67 3.09 -2.22
C GLN A 6 19.13 1.92 -1.38
N MET A 7 18.03 1.28 -1.77
CA MET A 7 17.54 0.07 -1.12
C MET A 7 18.57 -1.06 -1.16
N ALA A 8 19.18 -1.28 -2.31
CA ALA A 8 20.19 -2.32 -2.47
C ALA A 8 21.43 -2.07 -1.59
N ARG A 9 21.90 -0.83 -1.51
CA ARG A 9 23.03 -0.45 -0.64
C ARG A 9 22.72 -0.55 0.84
N GLY A 10 21.50 -0.17 1.24
CA GLY A 10 21.06 -0.16 2.64
C GLY A 10 20.50 -1.49 3.15
N ASN A 11 20.44 -2.53 2.30
CA ASN A 11 19.77 -3.80 2.62
C ASN A 11 18.32 -3.60 3.13
N VAL A 12 17.61 -2.65 2.53
CA VAL A 12 16.23 -2.29 2.88
C VAL A 12 15.27 -3.20 2.14
N ASN A 13 14.32 -3.78 2.85
CA ASN A 13 13.35 -4.71 2.27
C ASN A 13 12.07 -4.01 1.78
N ILE A 14 11.67 -2.93 2.42
CA ILE A 14 10.45 -2.17 2.12
C ILE A 14 10.80 -0.69 2.17
N LEU A 15 10.47 0.03 1.11
CA LEU A 15 10.67 1.48 1.01
C LEU A 15 9.38 2.16 0.56
N GLY A 16 8.90 3.12 1.35
CA GLY A 16 7.88 4.06 0.93
C GLY A 16 8.50 5.25 0.22
N ASN A 17 7.92 5.67 -0.88
CA ASN A 17 8.32 6.84 -1.62
C ASN A 17 7.10 7.73 -1.90
N SER A 18 7.29 9.04 -1.83
CA SER A 18 6.28 10.05 -2.13
C SER A 18 6.79 11.04 -3.17
N GLU A 19 5.93 11.92 -3.64
CA GLU A 19 6.24 12.91 -4.68
C GLU A 19 6.64 12.30 -6.04
N LEU A 20 6.12 11.11 -6.33
CA LEU A 20 6.34 10.49 -7.62
C LEU A 20 5.61 11.27 -8.73
N LYS A 21 6.30 11.48 -9.83
CA LYS A 21 5.75 12.10 -11.03
C LYS A 21 5.10 11.08 -11.97
N TRP A 22 4.68 9.95 -11.45
CA TRP A 22 4.01 8.92 -12.23
C TRP A 22 2.51 9.16 -12.27
N THR A 23 1.91 8.78 -13.38
CA THR A 23 0.46 8.87 -13.60
C THR A 23 -0.17 7.49 -13.51
N GLY A 24 -1.43 7.47 -13.07
CA GLY A 24 -2.17 6.23 -12.94
C GLY A 24 -1.82 5.43 -11.68
N LEU A 25 -2.33 4.23 -11.64
CA LEU A 25 -2.12 3.28 -10.54
C LEU A 25 -1.77 1.90 -11.11
N GLY A 26 -0.96 1.17 -10.40
CA GLY A 26 -0.57 -0.15 -10.85
C GLY A 26 0.56 -0.77 -10.07
N THR A 27 1.06 -1.86 -10.64
CA THR A 27 2.17 -2.62 -10.10
C THR A 27 3.11 -3.02 -11.23
N PHE A 28 4.40 -3.04 -10.97
CA PHE A 28 5.36 -3.59 -11.92
C PHE A 28 6.59 -4.17 -11.23
N ASN A 29 7.30 -5.03 -11.97
CA ASN A 29 8.59 -5.58 -11.56
C ASN A 29 9.73 -4.76 -12.17
N SER A 30 10.74 -4.48 -11.37
CA SER A 30 12.02 -3.93 -11.83
C SER A 30 13.14 -4.77 -11.21
N ASP A 31 13.76 -5.62 -12.01
CA ASP A 31 14.80 -6.55 -11.58
C ASP A 31 14.39 -7.36 -10.34
N ASP A 32 15.04 -7.12 -9.21
CA ASP A 32 14.77 -7.80 -7.94
C ASP A 32 13.76 -7.06 -7.03
N HIS A 33 13.08 -6.05 -7.58
CA HIS A 33 12.14 -5.23 -6.82
C HIS A 33 10.74 -5.28 -7.42
N PHE A 34 9.74 -5.20 -6.55
CA PHE A 34 8.34 -5.11 -6.89
C PHE A 34 7.76 -3.78 -6.42
N ILE A 35 7.07 -3.08 -7.29
CA ILE A 35 6.64 -1.70 -7.04
C ILE A 35 5.13 -1.60 -7.15
N TYR A 36 4.50 -1.11 -6.10
CA TYR A 36 3.11 -0.65 -6.08
C TYR A 36 3.10 0.86 -6.15
N TYR A 37 2.33 1.44 -7.05
CA TYR A 37 2.28 2.89 -7.20
C TYR A 37 0.87 3.41 -7.46
N CYS A 38 0.60 4.60 -6.95
CA CYS A 38 -0.53 5.44 -7.29
C CYS A 38 -0.03 6.82 -7.66
N GLY A 39 -0.54 7.38 -8.75
CA GLY A 39 -0.28 8.76 -9.14
C GLY A 39 -1.54 9.41 -9.68
N GLN A 40 -1.52 10.72 -9.76
CA GLN A 40 -2.65 11.48 -10.27
C GLN A 40 -2.78 11.29 -11.80
N GLY A 41 -4.03 11.17 -12.29
CA GLY A 41 -4.28 10.81 -13.68
C GLY A 41 -3.74 11.78 -14.73
N SER A 42 -3.81 13.08 -14.49
CA SER A 42 -3.43 14.12 -15.46
C SER A 42 -2.26 14.99 -14.99
N LEU A 43 -2.19 15.26 -13.71
CA LEU A 43 -1.13 16.07 -13.12
C LEU A 43 -0.09 15.15 -12.48
N ARG A 44 1.13 15.18 -12.97
CA ARG A 44 2.25 14.41 -12.44
C ARG A 44 2.69 14.92 -11.05
N ARG A 45 1.78 14.86 -10.09
CA ARG A 45 1.98 15.33 -8.71
C ARG A 45 1.45 14.30 -7.71
N ASN A 46 1.92 14.40 -6.48
CA ASN A 46 1.40 13.68 -5.32
C ASN A 46 1.47 12.15 -5.38
N GLY A 47 2.15 11.57 -6.35
CA GLY A 47 2.26 10.13 -6.46
C GLY A 47 2.97 9.49 -5.27
N VAL A 48 2.52 8.31 -4.87
CA VAL A 48 3.13 7.49 -3.82
C VAL A 48 3.46 6.10 -4.36
N ALA A 49 4.49 5.49 -3.80
CA ALA A 49 4.84 4.11 -4.10
C ALA A 49 5.32 3.37 -2.85
N ILE A 50 5.14 2.06 -2.88
CA ILE A 50 5.78 1.13 -1.97
C ILE A 50 6.63 0.19 -2.82
N ILE A 51 7.92 0.16 -2.56
CA ILE A 51 8.91 -0.65 -3.26
C ILE A 51 9.30 -1.81 -2.34
N LEU A 52 9.18 -3.02 -2.84
CA LEU A 52 9.50 -4.24 -2.12
C LEU A 52 10.70 -4.93 -2.74
N ASN A 53 11.61 -5.40 -1.90
CA ASN A 53 12.60 -6.37 -2.32
C ASN A 53 11.92 -7.71 -2.62
N LYS A 54 12.44 -8.47 -3.58
CA LYS A 54 11.99 -9.81 -3.96
C LYS A 54 11.79 -10.76 -2.78
N ARG A 55 12.61 -10.63 -1.72
CA ARG A 55 12.54 -11.48 -0.52
C ARG A 55 11.20 -11.34 0.22
N VAL A 56 10.66 -10.13 0.32
CA VAL A 56 9.42 -9.86 1.06
C VAL A 56 8.17 -9.93 0.19
N ARG A 57 8.32 -9.96 -1.13
CA ARG A 57 7.19 -10.04 -2.06
C ARG A 57 6.30 -11.25 -1.79
N ASN A 58 6.89 -12.41 -1.49
CA ASN A 58 6.14 -13.64 -1.24
C ASN A 58 5.32 -13.59 0.05
N ALA A 59 5.63 -12.68 0.96
CA ALA A 59 4.88 -12.46 2.18
C ALA A 59 3.67 -11.52 1.98
N VAL A 60 3.48 -10.93 0.81
CA VAL A 60 2.35 -10.04 0.55
C VAL A 60 1.06 -10.83 0.51
N LEU A 61 0.13 -10.49 1.40
CA LEU A 61 -1.22 -11.04 1.45
C LEU A 61 -2.20 -10.25 0.60
N GLY A 62 -1.98 -8.95 0.45
CA GLY A 62 -2.83 -8.07 -0.33
C GLY A 62 -2.32 -6.63 -0.31
N HIS A 63 -2.93 -5.81 -1.13
CA HIS A 63 -2.62 -4.38 -1.22
C HIS A 63 -3.88 -3.58 -1.52
N SER A 64 -3.85 -2.29 -1.18
CA SER A 64 -4.87 -1.33 -1.57
C SER A 64 -4.21 -0.07 -2.11
N LEU A 65 -4.55 0.26 -3.35
CA LEU A 65 -4.17 1.50 -4.00
C LEU A 65 -5.33 2.49 -3.78
N LYS A 66 -5.38 3.12 -2.61
CA LYS A 66 -6.55 3.89 -2.15
C LYS A 66 -6.85 5.10 -3.04
N ASN A 67 -5.85 5.94 -3.26
CA ASN A 67 -5.93 7.12 -4.11
C ASN A 67 -4.51 7.56 -4.50
N ASP A 68 -4.38 8.72 -5.13
CA ASP A 68 -3.09 9.28 -5.56
C ASP A 68 -2.13 9.62 -4.41
N ARG A 69 -2.59 9.60 -3.16
CA ARG A 69 -1.81 9.95 -1.97
C ARG A 69 -1.59 8.81 -0.98
N MET A 70 -2.19 7.63 -1.22
CA MET A 70 -2.24 6.59 -0.19
C MET A 70 -2.24 5.18 -0.76
N ILE A 71 -1.29 4.39 -0.31
CA ILE A 71 -1.15 2.96 -0.63
C ILE A 71 -1.00 2.18 0.66
N SER A 72 -1.60 1.01 0.74
CA SER A 72 -1.30 0.04 1.79
C SER A 72 -0.93 -1.32 1.22
N VAL A 73 -0.02 -2.01 1.89
CA VAL A 73 0.39 -3.38 1.61
C VAL A 73 0.37 -4.18 2.89
N HIS A 74 -0.29 -5.32 2.84
CA HIS A 74 -0.43 -6.21 3.98
C HIS A 74 0.47 -7.44 3.81
N PHE A 75 1.27 -7.73 4.83
CA PHE A 75 2.27 -8.79 4.84
C PHE A 75 1.96 -9.84 5.88
N LEU A 76 2.16 -11.10 5.51
CA LEU A 76 2.18 -12.20 6.46
C LEU A 76 3.47 -12.11 7.29
N GLY A 77 3.33 -11.98 8.60
CA GLY A 77 4.42 -12.01 9.56
C GLY A 77 4.19 -13.07 10.64
N LYS A 78 5.25 -13.38 11.35
CA LYS A 78 5.20 -14.23 12.55
C LYS A 78 5.88 -13.49 13.69
N PRO A 79 5.24 -13.31 14.84
CA PRO A 79 3.92 -13.82 15.25
C PRO A 79 2.73 -13.01 14.72
N PHE A 80 2.94 -11.86 14.11
CA PHE A 80 1.85 -10.96 13.67
C PHE A 80 2.03 -10.54 12.22
N SER A 81 0.93 -10.43 11.49
CA SER A 81 0.89 -9.78 10.19
C SER A 81 1.09 -8.27 10.33
N ILE A 82 1.69 -7.67 9.30
CA ILE A 82 2.08 -6.26 9.30
C ILE A 82 1.40 -5.57 8.13
N THR A 83 0.82 -4.39 8.38
CA THR A 83 0.33 -3.52 7.32
C THR A 83 1.21 -2.28 7.24
N VAL A 84 1.75 -2.03 6.05
CA VAL A 84 2.51 -0.83 5.75
C VAL A 84 1.64 0.10 4.94
N ILE A 85 1.51 1.34 5.40
CA ILE A 85 0.74 2.38 4.73
C ILE A 85 1.69 3.52 4.37
N GLN A 86 1.78 3.83 3.07
CA GLN A 86 2.49 5.01 2.59
C GLN A 86 1.47 6.11 2.32
N VAL A 87 1.70 7.26 2.93
CA VAL A 87 0.83 8.44 2.81
C VAL A 87 1.65 9.64 2.38
N TYR A 88 1.13 10.40 1.43
CA TYR A 88 1.62 11.73 1.09
C TYR A 88 0.65 12.79 1.65
N ALA A 89 1.02 13.39 2.75
CA ALA A 89 0.20 14.39 3.41
C ALA A 89 0.11 15.68 2.58
N PRO A 90 -1.03 16.39 2.61
CA PRO A 90 -1.14 17.73 2.05
C PRO A 90 -0.13 18.70 2.69
N THR A 91 0.34 19.67 1.92
CA THR A 91 1.24 20.71 2.43
C THR A 91 0.51 21.66 3.38
N THR A 92 1.27 22.48 4.11
CA THR A 92 0.72 23.47 5.05
C THR A 92 -0.21 24.51 4.41
N SER A 93 -0.11 24.68 3.10
CA SER A 93 -1.00 25.56 2.31
C SER A 93 -2.27 24.88 1.80
N ALA A 94 -2.46 23.59 2.12
CA ALA A 94 -3.64 22.87 1.69
C ALA A 94 -4.90 23.36 2.41
N LYS A 95 -6.03 23.20 1.74
CA LYS A 95 -7.33 23.52 2.34
C LYS A 95 -7.65 22.51 3.45
N GLU A 96 -8.31 23.00 4.50
CA GLU A 96 -8.75 22.15 5.63
C GLU A 96 -9.53 20.92 5.18
N ALA A 97 -10.40 21.06 4.18
CA ALA A 97 -11.14 19.96 3.59
C ALA A 97 -10.24 18.85 2.99
N GLU A 98 -9.08 19.19 2.42
CA GLU A 98 -8.15 18.18 1.89
C GLU A 98 -7.50 17.36 3.02
N VAL A 99 -7.26 18.00 4.16
CA VAL A 99 -6.73 17.35 5.34
C VAL A 99 -7.77 16.41 5.95
N GLU A 100 -9.02 16.85 6.06
CA GLU A 100 -10.13 16.01 6.54
C GLU A 100 -10.34 14.78 5.66
N TRP A 101 -10.35 14.93 4.34
CA TRP A 101 -10.47 13.80 3.41
C TRP A 101 -9.31 12.81 3.54
N LEU A 102 -8.10 13.30 3.77
CA LEU A 102 -6.95 12.42 4.02
C LEU A 102 -7.16 11.59 5.28
N PHE A 103 -7.62 12.19 6.37
CA PHE A 103 -7.89 11.50 7.62
C PHE A 103 -9.03 10.48 7.49
N ASP A 104 -10.10 10.82 6.79
CA ASP A 104 -11.21 9.91 6.52
C ASP A 104 -10.76 8.69 5.70
N ASP A 105 -9.95 8.92 4.67
CA ASP A 105 -9.38 7.86 3.85
C ASP A 105 -8.42 6.97 4.65
N LEU A 106 -7.57 7.55 5.48
CA LEU A 106 -6.65 6.83 6.35
C LEU A 106 -7.43 5.98 7.37
N GLN A 107 -8.46 6.53 7.98
CA GLN A 107 -9.31 5.81 8.92
C GLN A 107 -10.03 4.65 8.23
N GLY A 108 -10.52 4.85 7.00
CA GLY A 108 -11.10 3.79 6.18
C GLY A 108 -10.12 2.65 5.90
N LEU A 109 -8.85 2.95 5.59
CA LEU A 109 -7.81 1.94 5.43
C LEU A 109 -7.49 1.18 6.72
N LEU A 110 -7.43 1.89 7.84
CA LEU A 110 -7.18 1.29 9.16
C LEU A 110 -8.29 0.33 9.58
N GLN A 111 -9.55 0.64 9.25
CA GLN A 111 -10.70 -0.25 9.49
C GLN A 111 -10.63 -1.52 8.64
N LEU A 112 -10.06 -1.45 7.45
CA LEU A 112 -9.87 -2.59 6.56
C LEU A 112 -8.66 -3.44 6.94
N THR A 113 -7.75 -2.90 7.73
CA THR A 113 -6.58 -3.63 8.22
C THR A 113 -7.05 -4.72 9.18
N PRO A 114 -6.67 -5.99 8.97
CA PRO A 114 -7.03 -7.05 9.89
C PRO A 114 -6.59 -6.70 11.30
N LYS A 115 -7.53 -6.74 12.24
CA LYS A 115 -7.20 -6.61 13.66
C LYS A 115 -6.28 -7.76 14.05
N LYS A 116 -5.39 -7.48 14.98
CA LYS A 116 -4.43 -8.40 15.57
C LYS A 116 -5.15 -9.65 16.08
N GLU A 117 -5.31 -10.66 15.24
CA GLU A 117 -5.73 -11.96 15.69
C GLU A 117 -4.46 -12.70 16.12
N CYS A 118 -4.34 -12.95 17.44
CA CYS A 118 -3.38 -13.94 17.90
C CYS A 118 -3.68 -15.24 17.17
N PRO A 119 -2.70 -15.92 16.57
CA PRO A 119 -2.94 -17.24 16.04
C PRO A 119 -3.27 -18.16 17.22
N SER A 120 -4.56 -18.31 17.51
CA SER A 120 -5.02 -19.38 18.38
C SER A 120 -4.76 -20.69 17.64
N HIS A 121 -4.19 -21.66 18.34
CA HIS A 121 -3.82 -22.98 17.82
C HIS A 121 -5.05 -23.81 17.36
N HIS A 122 -5.89 -23.29 16.50
CA HIS A 122 -6.99 -24.06 15.94
C HIS A 122 -6.85 -24.26 14.43
N ARG A 123 -7.00 -25.52 14.03
CA ARG A 123 -7.01 -26.06 12.67
C ARG A 123 -8.04 -25.42 11.74
N GLY A 124 -7.99 -24.10 11.54
CA GLY A 124 -8.91 -23.36 10.68
C GLY A 124 -8.24 -22.23 9.90
N GLN A 125 -6.92 -22.15 9.95
CA GLN A 125 -6.16 -21.01 9.43
C GLN A 125 -6.16 -20.86 7.90
N GLU A 126 -6.40 -21.92 7.14
CA GLU A 126 -6.39 -21.84 5.68
C GLU A 126 -7.58 -21.05 5.11
N HIS A 127 -8.71 -21.05 5.79
CA HIS A 127 -9.91 -20.36 5.32
C HIS A 127 -9.90 -18.84 5.56
N ILE A 128 -9.22 -18.39 6.63
CA ILE A 128 -9.16 -16.97 7.00
C ILE A 128 -8.15 -16.22 6.10
N SER A 129 -7.04 -16.87 5.74
CA SER A 129 -6.04 -16.25 4.87
C SER A 129 -6.55 -16.07 3.43
N ARG A 130 -7.38 -16.99 2.92
CA ARG A 130 -8.05 -16.85 1.62
C ARG A 130 -9.06 -15.70 1.62
N LYS A 131 -9.88 -15.61 2.66
CA LYS A 131 -10.92 -14.57 2.77
C LYS A 131 -10.33 -13.15 2.90
N SER A 132 -9.23 -13.01 3.62
CA SER A 132 -8.54 -11.73 3.73
C SER A 132 -7.85 -11.32 2.42
N ARG A 133 -7.27 -12.29 1.71
CA ARG A 133 -6.64 -12.06 0.40
C ARG A 133 -7.66 -11.62 -0.65
N ASP A 134 -8.82 -12.29 -0.70
CA ASP A 134 -9.89 -11.97 -1.64
C ASP A 134 -10.53 -10.62 -1.32
N THR A 135 -10.65 -10.27 -0.03
CA THR A 135 -11.18 -8.98 0.40
C THR A 135 -10.25 -7.82 0.02
N TRP A 136 -8.93 -8.02 0.09
CA TRP A 136 -7.98 -7.00 -0.32
C TRP A 136 -7.87 -6.84 -1.84
N ASN A 137 -7.87 -7.95 -2.57
CA ASN A 137 -7.77 -7.93 -4.03
C ASN A 137 -9.04 -7.50 -4.75
N ASN A 138 -10.22 -7.79 -4.18
CA ASN A 138 -11.51 -7.46 -4.82
C ASN A 138 -11.96 -6.01 -4.62
N ARG A 139 -11.26 -5.23 -3.79
CA ARG A 139 -11.57 -3.81 -3.57
C ARG A 139 -10.81 -2.84 -4.47
N GLN A 140 -10.30 -3.31 -5.60
CA GLN A 140 -9.74 -2.44 -6.63
C GLN A 140 -10.80 -1.65 -7.44
N LEU A 141 -12.08 -1.97 -7.25
CA LEU A 141 -13.18 -1.25 -7.89
C LEU A 141 -13.60 -0.05 -7.03
N TRP A 142 -12.96 1.06 -7.27
CA TRP A 142 -13.26 2.33 -6.63
C TRP A 142 -14.42 3.04 -7.32
N PRO A 143 -15.30 3.70 -6.54
CA PRO A 143 -16.39 4.51 -7.11
C PRO A 143 -15.88 5.75 -7.87
N TRP A 144 -14.58 6.00 -7.88
CA TRP A 144 -13.97 7.16 -8.54
C TRP A 144 -13.42 6.88 -9.94
N SER A 145 -13.45 5.64 -10.40
CA SER A 145 -12.98 5.28 -11.76
C SER A 145 -14.01 5.52 -12.86
N THR A 146 -15.16 6.10 -12.52
CA THR A 146 -16.22 6.43 -13.47
C THR A 146 -16.41 7.94 -13.64
N LYS A 147 -15.35 8.63 -13.96
CA LYS A 147 -15.50 9.94 -14.67
C LYS A 147 -14.28 10.22 -15.49
#